data_167aeee7548afdefccf9913d1ccf57e5
#
_entry.id   167aeee7548afdefccf9913d1ccf57e5
#
_cell.length_a   1.000
_cell.length_b   1.000
_cell.length_c   1.000
_cell.angle_alpha   90.00
_cell.angle_beta   90.00
_cell.angle_gamma   90.00
#
_symmetry.space_group_name_H-M   'P 1'
#
loop_
_entity.id
_entity.type
_entity.pdbx_description
1 polymer ?
#
loop_
_entity_poly.entity_id
_entity_poly.type
_entity_poly.pdbx_seq_one_letter_code
_entity_poly.pdbx_strand_id
1 'polypeptide(L)'
;MYDSYFEPTKINIKKDETIKFLVHNYGSLVHEFNIATKKMHLNHQPEMMAMMENEILLGDKIDYEKMKEMAKTNHSMAHSHSNSVLLEPNKSGEIIWKFNSEMKLEVACNVPGHYESGMIAKININYN
;
A
#
# COMPACT_ATOMS: atom_id res chain seq x y z
N MET A 1 7.24 -5.45 -5.74
CA MET A 1 6.18 -6.28 -5.10
C MET A 1 5.96 -7.52 -5.93
N TYR A 2 5.72 -8.62 -5.27
CA TYR A 2 5.39 -9.92 -5.88
C TYR A 2 4.03 -10.37 -5.34
N ASP A 3 3.50 -11.48 -5.81
CA ASP A 3 2.11 -11.85 -5.50
C ASP A 3 1.85 -12.18 -4.02
N SER A 4 2.87 -12.48 -3.22
CA SER A 4 2.69 -12.80 -1.81
C SER A 4 3.69 -12.11 -0.89
N TYR A 5 4.59 -11.28 -1.42
CA TYR A 5 5.64 -10.70 -0.60
C TYR A 5 6.25 -9.43 -1.22
N PHE A 6 6.93 -8.68 -0.36
CA PHE A 6 7.78 -7.57 -0.78
C PHE A 6 9.23 -8.04 -0.82
N GLU A 7 10.02 -7.43 -1.67
CA GLU A 7 11.47 -7.58 -1.64
C GLU A 7 12.08 -6.17 -1.67
N PRO A 8 12.86 -5.80 -0.65
CA PRO A 8 13.22 -6.60 0.52
C PRO A 8 12.08 -6.81 1.51
N THR A 9 12.20 -7.80 2.41
CA THR A 9 11.22 -8.07 3.47
C THR A 9 11.47 -7.25 4.73
N LYS A 10 12.61 -6.56 4.79
CA LYS A 10 13.04 -5.78 5.93
C LYS A 10 13.75 -4.52 5.43
N ILE A 11 13.32 -3.38 5.95
CA ILE A 11 13.85 -2.08 5.54
C ILE A 11 14.46 -1.42 6.77
N ASN A 12 15.76 -1.06 6.68
CA ASN A 12 16.49 -0.41 7.76
C ASN A 12 16.64 1.06 7.44
N ILE A 13 16.17 1.92 8.33
CA ILE A 13 16.10 3.37 8.13
C ILE A 13 16.66 4.07 9.36
N LYS A 14 17.36 5.18 9.16
CA LYS A 14 17.79 6.05 10.25
C LYS A 14 16.66 7.00 10.61
N LYS A 15 16.55 7.33 11.89
CA LYS A 15 15.57 8.32 12.35
C LYS A 15 15.75 9.63 11.59
N ASP A 16 14.64 10.27 11.26
CA ASP A 16 14.55 11.54 10.52
C ASP A 16 15.00 11.48 9.06
N GLU A 17 15.32 10.27 8.57
CA GLU A 17 15.68 10.07 7.18
C GLU A 17 14.45 10.19 6.27
N THR A 18 14.64 10.85 5.13
CA THR A 18 13.61 10.90 4.09
C THR A 18 14.00 9.93 2.99
N ILE A 19 13.11 8.99 2.69
CA ILE A 19 13.36 7.94 1.71
C ILE A 19 12.41 8.10 0.53
N LYS A 20 12.97 7.96 -0.66
CA LYS A 20 12.21 7.85 -1.89
C LYS A 20 12.12 6.37 -2.24
N PHE A 21 10.92 5.82 -2.20
CA PHE A 21 10.67 4.43 -2.60
C PHE A 21 10.27 4.39 -4.07
N LEU A 22 11.02 3.66 -4.85
CA LEU A 22 10.63 3.33 -6.22
C LEU A 22 10.01 1.94 -6.15
N VAL A 23 8.71 1.87 -6.39
CA VAL A 23 7.94 0.64 -6.21
C VAL A 23 7.56 0.08 -7.56
N HIS A 24 7.83 -1.19 -7.78
CA HIS A 24 7.42 -1.88 -9.00
C HIS A 24 6.64 -3.14 -8.64
N ASN A 25 5.55 -3.39 -9.36
CA ASN A 25 4.75 -4.60 -9.18
C ASN A 25 5.17 -5.64 -10.21
N TYR A 26 5.90 -6.66 -9.76
CA TYR A 26 6.32 -7.80 -10.58
C TYR A 26 5.32 -8.96 -10.52
N GLY A 27 4.26 -8.81 -9.73
CA GLY A 27 3.25 -9.85 -9.58
C GLY A 27 2.27 -9.89 -10.74
N SER A 28 1.36 -10.84 -10.69
CA SER A 28 0.26 -10.98 -11.65
C SER A 28 -1.05 -10.39 -11.14
N LEU A 29 -1.07 -9.94 -9.88
CA LEU A 29 -2.21 -9.31 -9.23
C LEU A 29 -1.92 -7.86 -8.91
N VAL A 30 -2.97 -7.08 -8.66
CA VAL A 30 -2.84 -5.73 -8.13
C VAL A 30 -2.29 -5.81 -6.71
N HIS A 31 -1.33 -4.96 -6.37
CA HIS A 31 -0.75 -4.87 -5.03
C HIS A 31 -0.67 -3.43 -4.56
N GLU A 32 -0.71 -3.27 -3.24
CA GLU A 32 -0.54 -1.97 -2.58
C GLU A 32 0.79 -1.95 -1.82
N PHE A 33 1.52 -0.85 -1.93
CA PHE A 33 2.64 -0.54 -1.06
C PHE A 33 2.16 0.57 -0.13
N ASN A 34 2.00 0.25 1.15
CA ASN A 34 1.39 1.16 2.12
C ASN A 34 2.25 1.22 3.38
N ILE A 35 2.72 2.43 3.74
CA ILE A 35 3.50 2.67 4.95
C ILE A 35 2.54 3.13 6.04
N ALA A 36 2.35 2.30 7.06
CA ALA A 36 1.42 2.62 8.16
C ALA A 36 1.70 1.73 9.37
N THR A 37 1.05 2.04 10.48
CA THR A 37 1.05 1.15 11.64
C THR A 37 0.10 -0.03 11.38
N LYS A 38 0.27 -1.10 12.15
CA LYS A 38 -0.64 -2.24 12.08
C LYS A 38 -2.10 -1.83 12.24
N LYS A 39 -2.38 -0.95 13.20
CA LYS A 39 -3.73 -0.44 13.45
C LYS A 39 -4.29 0.31 12.24
N MET A 40 -3.46 1.14 11.61
CA MET A 40 -3.86 1.89 10.41
C MET A 40 -4.15 0.95 9.24
N HIS A 41 -3.34 -0.10 9.07
CA HIS A 41 -3.59 -1.10 8.03
C HIS A 41 -4.94 -1.78 8.26
N LEU A 42 -5.23 -2.18 9.50
CA LEU A 42 -6.50 -2.84 9.83
C LEU A 42 -7.69 -1.89 9.61
N ASN A 43 -7.53 -0.61 9.94
CA ASN A 43 -8.57 0.39 9.73
C ASN A 43 -8.81 0.71 8.25
N HIS A 44 -7.81 0.46 7.41
CA HIS A 44 -7.89 0.67 5.95
C HIS A 44 -8.57 -0.52 5.23
N GLN A 45 -8.62 -1.69 5.85
CA GLN A 45 -9.19 -2.89 5.23
C GLN A 45 -10.63 -2.71 4.71
N PRO A 46 -11.56 -2.07 5.46
CA PRO A 46 -12.90 -1.86 4.96
C PRO A 46 -12.97 -1.06 3.66
N GLU A 47 -12.11 -0.05 3.49
CA GLU A 47 -12.03 0.72 2.26
C GLU A 47 -11.62 -0.16 1.08
N MET A 48 -10.59 -0.98 1.29
CA MET A 48 -10.10 -1.89 0.25
C MET A 48 -11.15 -2.95 -0.10
N MET A 49 -11.85 -3.48 0.90
CA MET A 49 -12.92 -4.43 0.69
C MET A 49 -14.07 -3.80 -0.12
N ALA A 50 -14.42 -2.55 0.20
CA ALA A 50 -15.44 -1.81 -0.54
C ALA A 50 -15.06 -1.61 -2.00
N MET A 51 -13.78 -1.35 -2.27
CA MET A 51 -13.28 -1.22 -3.64
C MET A 51 -13.43 -2.54 -4.41
N MET A 52 -13.19 -3.65 -3.74
CA MET A 52 -13.35 -4.97 -4.36
C MET A 52 -14.84 -5.29 -4.59
N GLU A 53 -15.69 -5.04 -3.60
CA GLU A 53 -17.13 -5.29 -3.68
C GLU A 53 -17.80 -4.46 -4.77
N ASN A 54 -17.30 -3.26 -5.00
CA ASN A 54 -17.82 -2.36 -6.04
C ASN A 54 -17.13 -2.57 -7.39
N GLU A 55 -16.34 -3.62 -7.52
CA GLU A 55 -15.64 -3.98 -8.76
C GLU A 55 -14.71 -2.88 -9.29
N ILE A 56 -14.20 -2.04 -8.41
CA ILE A 56 -13.12 -1.09 -8.71
C ILE A 56 -11.80 -1.82 -8.73
N LEU A 57 -11.56 -2.61 -7.69
CA LEU A 57 -10.37 -3.44 -7.54
C LEU A 57 -10.70 -4.85 -8.06
N LEU A 58 -10.16 -5.16 -9.20
CA LEU A 58 -10.26 -6.49 -9.82
C LEU A 58 -8.94 -7.22 -9.56
N GLY A 59 -8.90 -8.53 -9.77
CA GLY A 59 -7.70 -9.30 -9.44
C GLY A 59 -6.42 -8.72 -10.02
N ASP A 60 -6.41 -8.46 -11.31
CA ASP A 60 -5.23 -8.03 -12.05
C ASP A 60 -5.31 -6.61 -12.61
N LYS A 61 -6.36 -5.87 -12.29
CA LYS A 61 -6.54 -4.51 -12.80
C LYS A 61 -7.40 -3.66 -11.89
N ILE A 62 -7.34 -2.36 -12.12
CA ILE A 62 -8.13 -1.35 -11.42
C ILE A 62 -9.04 -0.69 -12.44
N ASP A 63 -10.35 -0.61 -12.14
CA ASP A 63 -11.28 0.15 -12.96
C ASP A 63 -11.23 1.62 -12.56
N TYR A 64 -10.34 2.37 -13.19
CA TYR A 64 -10.10 3.77 -12.86
C TYR A 64 -11.30 4.66 -13.15
N GLU A 65 -12.09 4.34 -14.18
CA GLU A 65 -13.26 5.13 -14.50
C GLU A 65 -14.34 4.97 -13.42
N LYS A 66 -14.55 3.73 -12.97
CA LYS A 66 -15.51 3.45 -11.89
C LYS A 66 -15.02 4.08 -10.57
N MET A 67 -13.72 4.01 -10.29
CA MET A 67 -13.13 4.66 -9.12
C MET A 67 -13.41 6.17 -9.15
N LYS A 68 -13.16 6.81 -10.28
CA LYS A 68 -13.40 8.24 -10.46
C LYS A 68 -14.87 8.60 -10.31
N GLU A 69 -15.75 7.79 -10.87
CA GLU A 69 -17.19 8.00 -10.79
C GLU A 69 -17.69 7.89 -9.34
N MET A 70 -17.24 6.87 -8.62
CA MET A 70 -17.66 6.68 -7.22
C MET A 70 -17.03 7.70 -6.29
N ALA A 71 -15.86 8.22 -6.62
CA ALA A 71 -15.18 9.25 -5.81
C ALA A 71 -15.96 10.57 -5.79
N LYS A 72 -16.86 10.81 -6.74
CA LYS A 72 -17.71 12.01 -6.76
C LYS A 72 -18.66 12.05 -5.57
N THR A 73 -19.09 10.90 -5.07
CA THR A 73 -20.01 10.79 -3.94
C THR A 73 -19.37 10.21 -2.68
N ASN A 74 -18.23 9.54 -2.83
CA ASN A 74 -17.49 8.95 -1.71
C ASN A 74 -16.00 9.15 -1.94
N HIS A 75 -15.42 10.13 -1.25
CA HIS A 75 -14.02 10.52 -1.43
C HIS A 75 -13.03 9.39 -1.10
N SER A 76 -13.41 8.46 -0.21
CA SER A 76 -12.52 7.33 0.12
C SER A 76 -12.25 6.43 -1.08
N MET A 77 -13.14 6.41 -2.06
CA MET A 77 -12.98 5.62 -3.28
C MET A 77 -11.95 6.22 -4.26
N ALA A 78 -11.53 7.45 -4.05
CA ALA A 78 -10.46 8.04 -4.86
C ALA A 78 -9.12 7.35 -4.61
N HIS A 79 -8.92 6.78 -3.43
CA HIS A 79 -7.73 6.04 -3.00
C HIS A 79 -6.43 6.77 -3.35
N SER A 80 -6.37 8.04 -2.98
CA SER A 80 -5.18 8.88 -3.18
C SER A 80 -4.60 9.24 -1.82
N HIS A 81 -3.48 8.62 -1.47
CA HIS A 81 -2.79 8.83 -0.19
C HIS A 81 -1.31 9.06 -0.42
N SER A 82 -0.69 9.90 0.42
CA SER A 82 0.74 10.20 0.33
C SER A 82 1.63 9.05 0.80
N ASN A 83 1.08 8.12 1.60
CA ASN A 83 1.81 7.01 2.21
C ASN A 83 1.61 5.68 1.46
N SER A 84 0.89 5.67 0.36
CA SER A 84 0.59 4.43 -0.34
C SER A 84 0.47 4.61 -1.85
N VAL A 85 0.69 3.53 -2.56
CA VAL A 85 0.46 3.44 -4.00
C VAL A 85 -0.12 2.07 -4.32
N LEU A 86 -1.15 2.08 -5.16
CA LEU A 86 -1.84 0.87 -5.63
C LEU A 86 -1.46 0.66 -7.10
N LEU A 87 -0.85 -0.48 -7.39
CA LEU A 87 -0.26 -0.74 -8.72
C LEU A 87 -0.79 -2.01 -9.36
N GLU A 88 -1.21 -1.88 -10.60
CA GLU A 88 -1.49 -3.03 -11.46
C GLU A 88 -0.18 -3.76 -11.82
N PRO A 89 -0.25 -5.01 -12.33
CA PRO A 89 0.93 -5.73 -12.79
C PRO A 89 1.78 -4.92 -13.77
N ASN A 90 3.09 -4.97 -13.59
CA ASN A 90 4.10 -4.29 -14.42
C ASN A 90 4.07 -2.75 -14.33
N LYS A 91 3.32 -2.21 -13.40
CA LYS A 91 3.30 -0.76 -13.17
C LYS A 91 4.26 -0.38 -12.05
N SER A 92 4.72 0.86 -12.09
CA SER A 92 5.63 1.43 -11.09
C SER A 92 5.03 2.69 -10.52
N GLY A 93 5.39 2.97 -9.28
CA GLY A 93 4.99 4.18 -8.59
C GLY A 93 6.08 4.64 -7.65
N GLU A 94 5.83 5.74 -6.97
CA GLU A 94 6.84 6.40 -6.15
C GLU A 94 6.20 6.94 -4.89
N ILE A 95 6.87 6.75 -3.74
CA ILE A 95 6.48 7.32 -2.46
C ILE A 95 7.70 7.98 -1.85
N ILE A 96 7.54 9.21 -1.38
CA ILE A 96 8.55 9.90 -0.61
C ILE A 96 8.03 10.03 0.82
N TRP A 97 8.78 9.49 1.77
CA TRP A 97 8.34 9.46 3.16
C TRP A 97 9.48 9.84 4.11
N LYS A 98 9.18 10.74 5.06
CA LYS A 98 10.12 11.12 6.11
C LYS A 98 9.80 10.32 7.37
N PHE A 99 10.81 9.62 7.90
CA PHE A 99 10.65 8.79 9.09
C PHE A 99 11.01 9.55 10.36
N ASN A 100 10.18 10.52 10.71
CA ASN A 100 10.39 11.42 11.86
C ASN A 100 9.45 11.14 13.04
N SER A 101 8.72 10.05 12.98
CA SER A 101 7.76 9.65 14.00
C SER A 101 8.28 8.43 14.77
N GLU A 102 7.85 8.28 16.04
CA GLU A 102 8.17 7.10 16.84
C GLU A 102 7.18 5.96 16.65
N MET A 103 6.25 6.11 15.72
CA MET A 103 5.27 5.08 15.43
C MET A 103 5.92 3.83 14.84
N LYS A 104 5.43 2.66 15.22
CA LYS A 104 5.87 1.39 14.62
C LYS A 104 5.23 1.24 13.26
N LEU A 105 5.99 1.57 12.23
CA LEU A 105 5.53 1.49 10.86
C LEU A 105 5.94 0.16 10.22
N GLU A 106 5.11 -0.31 9.32
CA GLU A 106 5.41 -1.44 8.45
C GLU A 106 4.92 -1.13 7.04
N VAL A 107 5.48 -1.78 6.05
CA VAL A 107 4.96 -1.74 4.69
C VAL A 107 4.04 -2.95 4.54
N ALA A 108 2.84 -2.73 4.05
CA ALA A 108 1.91 -3.83 3.85
C ALA A 108 1.09 -3.64 2.59
N CYS A 109 0.56 -4.75 2.09
CA CYS A 109 -0.42 -4.76 1.02
C CYS A 109 -1.79 -5.04 1.63
N ASN A 110 -2.72 -4.11 1.44
CA ASN A 110 -4.07 -4.21 2.00
C ASN A 110 -5.13 -4.62 0.96
N VAL A 111 -4.71 -5.09 -0.20
CA VAL A 111 -5.61 -5.78 -1.11
C VAL A 111 -6.23 -6.94 -0.34
N PRO A 112 -7.58 -7.12 -0.36
CA PRO A 112 -8.24 -8.12 0.49
C PRO A 112 -7.56 -9.50 0.45
N GLY A 113 -7.24 -10.03 1.62
CA GLY A 113 -6.56 -11.31 1.78
C GLY A 113 -5.03 -11.25 1.81
N HIS A 114 -4.42 -10.19 1.30
CA HIS A 114 -2.97 -10.12 1.17
C HIS A 114 -2.26 -9.85 2.50
N TYR A 115 -2.81 -8.96 3.32
CA TYR A 115 -2.25 -8.68 4.65
C TYR A 115 -2.27 -9.95 5.50
N GLU A 116 -3.39 -10.65 5.51
CA GLU A 116 -3.58 -11.87 6.29
C GLU A 116 -2.65 -12.99 5.81
N SER A 117 -2.29 -13.00 4.52
CA SER A 117 -1.34 -13.99 3.98
C SER A 117 0.11 -13.67 4.31
N GLY A 118 0.37 -12.52 4.94
CA GLY A 118 1.71 -12.14 5.38
C GLY A 118 2.47 -11.23 4.43
N MET A 119 1.78 -10.55 3.51
CA MET A 119 2.45 -9.60 2.62
C MET A 119 2.79 -8.31 3.35
N ILE A 120 3.84 -8.38 4.15
CA ILE A 120 4.30 -7.32 5.06
C ILE A 120 5.84 -7.24 4.99
N ALA A 121 6.38 -6.04 4.95
CA ALA A 121 7.81 -5.79 5.12
C ALA A 121 8.02 -4.97 6.39
N LYS A 122 8.94 -5.41 7.23
CA LYS A 122 9.25 -4.73 8.50
C LYS A 122 10.10 -3.49 8.25
N ILE A 123 9.78 -2.42 8.95
CA ILE A 123 10.59 -1.21 8.97
C ILE A 123 11.28 -1.12 10.33
N ASN A 124 12.62 -1.14 10.31
CA ASN A 124 13.43 -0.94 11.51
C ASN A 124 14.02 0.47 11.47
N ILE A 125 13.71 1.27 12.47
CA ILE A 125 14.24 2.63 12.58
C ILE A 125 15.38 2.62 13.59
N ASN A 126 16.54 3.06 13.16
CA ASN A 126 17.71 3.20 14.00
C ASN A 126 17.73 4.63 14.56
N TYR A 127 17.67 4.75 15.88
CA TYR A 127 17.63 6.04 16.59
C TYR A 127 19.01 6.58 16.96
N ASN A 128 20.05 5.86 16.66
CA ASN A 128 21.42 6.29 16.98
C ASN A 128 22.02 7.18 15.89
#